data_675747d6dd2668586f1d38fb1817efbc
#
_entry.id   675747d6dd2668586f1d38fb1817efbc
#
_cell.length_a   1.000
_cell.length_b   1.000
_cell.length_c   1.000
_cell.angle_alpha   90.00
_cell.angle_beta   90.00
_cell.angle_gamma   90.00
#
_symmetry.space_group_name_H-M   'P 1'
#
loop_
_entity.id
_entity.type
_entity.pdbx_description
1 polymer ?
#
loop_
_entity_poly.entity_id
_entity_poly.type
_entity_poly.pdbx_seq_one_letter_code
_entity_poly.pdbx_strand_id
1 'polypeptide(L)'
;MRILHINGYTDEERCDKIPEIYQNIHESMYQLVQHMAILGLQYQSIASRKCAEYILSLGDQAPEYINEDYCDHILTLWNDIGIRSCFERSNEFPLLDSTKYFLDNFERISDPDYIPSTEDILHSRKITTGIHQITFKVKVPRAMGGGVQEFRMYDVGGQRDQRNKWIQVFEGIQAVLFLISCGDFDQSLREDSRQNRLQEALNLFRSVWQNRFLASAGFIVFLNKRDVMERKIRAGKHIVDYFPDFEDFCNSPQEGNYFDESDWTKRFIQQKLIDITHETFKRNSRNNIDYSRRECYYHFTVATDTSCVRKVFNDVHQMILHQNIKQMGLL
;
A
#
# COMPACT_ATOMS: atom_id res chain seq x y z
N MET A 1 2.29 -10.32 -8.10
CA MET A 1 3.00 -11.60 -8.35
C MET A 1 2.16 -12.60 -9.16
N ARG A 2 0.90 -12.84 -8.81
CA ARG A 2 0.01 -13.73 -9.56
C ARG A 2 -0.11 -13.34 -11.04
N ILE A 3 -0.34 -12.07 -11.33
CA ILE A 3 -0.44 -11.53 -12.70
C ILE A 3 0.86 -11.71 -13.49
N LEU A 4 2.01 -11.62 -12.83
CA LEU A 4 3.33 -11.69 -13.50
C LEU A 4 3.81 -13.12 -13.74
N HIS A 5 3.45 -14.07 -12.89
CA HIS A 5 4.09 -15.40 -12.86
C HIS A 5 3.10 -16.58 -12.87
N ILE A 6 1.80 -16.36 -12.66
CA ILE A 6 0.76 -17.41 -12.55
C ILE A 6 -0.37 -17.21 -13.58
N ASN A 7 -0.11 -16.49 -14.69
CA ASN A 7 -1.08 -16.22 -15.77
C ASN A 7 -2.37 -15.46 -15.34
N GLY A 8 -2.31 -14.69 -14.24
CA GLY A 8 -3.43 -13.85 -13.80
C GLY A 8 -4.51 -14.61 -13.04
N TYR A 9 -5.77 -14.32 -13.35
CA TYR A 9 -6.96 -14.86 -12.70
C TYR A 9 -7.88 -15.50 -13.76
N THR A 10 -8.47 -16.65 -13.45
CA THR A 10 -9.57 -17.22 -14.20
C THR A 10 -10.86 -16.41 -13.96
N ASP A 11 -11.89 -16.58 -14.80
CA ASP A 11 -13.15 -15.86 -14.60
C ASP A 11 -13.84 -16.31 -13.30
N GLU A 12 -13.75 -17.56 -12.93
CA GLU A 12 -14.22 -18.08 -11.64
C GLU A 12 -13.53 -17.38 -10.46
N GLU A 13 -12.20 -17.31 -10.47
CA GLU A 13 -11.42 -16.58 -9.45
C GLU A 13 -11.69 -15.08 -9.42
N ARG A 14 -12.10 -14.49 -10.56
CA ARG A 14 -12.54 -13.10 -10.65
C ARG A 14 -13.89 -12.92 -9.97
N CYS A 15 -14.85 -13.79 -10.27
CA CYS A 15 -16.16 -13.77 -9.64
C CYS A 15 -16.10 -13.95 -8.11
N ASP A 16 -15.18 -14.76 -7.60
CA ASP A 16 -14.92 -14.90 -6.18
C ASP A 16 -14.49 -13.59 -5.47
N LYS A 17 -14.09 -12.57 -6.26
CA LYS A 17 -13.73 -11.25 -5.75
C LYS A 17 -14.89 -10.26 -5.65
N ILE A 18 -16.03 -10.57 -6.23
CA ILE A 18 -17.21 -9.69 -6.22
C ILE A 18 -17.64 -9.30 -4.80
N PRO A 19 -17.80 -10.23 -3.85
CA PRO A 19 -18.19 -9.87 -2.49
C PRO A 19 -17.20 -8.92 -1.79
N GLU A 20 -15.89 -9.10 -2.05
CA GLU A 20 -14.84 -8.23 -1.51
C GLU A 20 -14.93 -6.81 -2.10
N ILE A 21 -15.19 -6.69 -3.41
CA ILE A 21 -15.37 -5.41 -4.11
C ILE A 21 -16.61 -4.70 -3.58
N TYR A 22 -17.74 -5.40 -3.44
CA TYR A 22 -18.98 -4.83 -2.89
C TYR A 22 -18.79 -4.37 -1.44
N GLN A 23 -18.08 -5.14 -0.61
CA GLN A 23 -17.73 -4.73 0.75
C GLN A 23 -16.89 -3.45 0.76
N ASN A 24 -15.94 -3.29 -0.16
CA ASN A 24 -15.13 -2.07 -0.26
C ASN A 24 -15.96 -0.85 -0.66
N ILE A 25 -16.91 -1.02 -1.58
CA ILE A 25 -17.84 0.04 -1.99
C ILE A 25 -18.72 0.47 -0.83
N HIS A 26 -19.31 -0.51 -0.15
CA HIS A 26 -20.20 -0.25 0.99
C HIS A 26 -19.45 0.42 2.16
N GLU A 27 -18.30 -0.13 2.56
CA GLU A 27 -17.45 0.46 3.59
C GLU A 27 -17.09 1.91 3.25
N SER A 28 -16.74 2.18 1.98
CA SER A 28 -16.40 3.52 1.52
C SER A 28 -17.57 4.49 1.67
N MET A 29 -18.77 4.10 1.20
CA MET A 29 -19.95 4.95 1.30
C MET A 29 -20.40 5.13 2.74
N TYR A 30 -20.37 4.08 3.54
CA TYR A 30 -20.70 4.11 4.97
C TYR A 30 -19.79 5.08 5.72
N GLN A 31 -18.48 5.04 5.48
CA GLN A 31 -17.53 5.98 6.08
C GLN A 31 -17.79 7.44 5.66
N LEU A 32 -18.07 7.69 4.39
CA LEU A 32 -18.41 9.02 3.90
C LEU A 32 -19.67 9.55 4.60
N VAL A 33 -20.73 8.77 4.64
CA VAL A 33 -22.00 9.15 5.27
C VAL A 33 -21.84 9.41 6.77
N GLN A 34 -21.10 8.57 7.49
CA GLN A 34 -20.80 8.77 8.91
C GLN A 34 -20.08 10.10 9.17
N HIS A 35 -19.13 10.45 8.31
CA HIS A 35 -18.31 11.64 8.51
C HIS A 35 -18.97 12.93 8.04
N MET A 36 -20.07 12.88 7.29
CA MET A 36 -20.85 14.07 6.93
C MET A 36 -21.24 14.89 8.15
N ALA A 37 -21.81 14.25 9.17
CA ALA A 37 -22.23 14.92 10.39
C ALA A 37 -21.03 15.39 11.24
N ILE A 38 -19.98 14.58 11.34
CA ILE A 38 -18.74 14.89 12.09
C ILE A 38 -18.05 16.13 11.51
N LEU A 39 -18.02 16.23 10.18
CA LEU A 39 -17.40 17.34 9.46
C LEU A 39 -18.31 18.55 9.28
N GLY A 40 -19.56 18.50 9.77
CA GLY A 40 -20.55 19.58 9.67
C GLY A 40 -21.05 19.83 8.25
N LEU A 41 -20.97 18.83 7.36
CA LEU A 41 -21.39 18.92 5.97
C LEU A 41 -22.88 18.62 5.81
N GLN A 42 -23.50 19.19 4.78
CA GLN A 42 -24.93 19.02 4.50
C GLN A 42 -25.14 18.28 3.17
N TYR A 43 -26.15 17.42 3.13
CA TYR A 43 -26.62 16.80 1.89
C TYR A 43 -27.29 17.85 1.00
N GLN A 44 -27.12 17.70 -0.32
CA GLN A 44 -27.71 18.60 -1.29
C GLN A 44 -29.25 18.47 -1.35
N SER A 45 -29.78 17.29 -1.02
CA SER A 45 -31.21 17.01 -1.14
C SER A 45 -31.76 16.17 0.03
N ILE A 46 -33.08 16.23 0.23
CA ILE A 46 -33.80 15.33 1.16
C ILE A 46 -33.69 13.86 0.67
N ALA A 47 -33.65 13.63 -0.63
CA ALA A 47 -33.47 12.30 -1.19
C ALA A 47 -32.12 11.72 -0.80
N SER A 48 -31.02 12.47 -0.97
CA SER A 48 -29.67 12.05 -0.55
C SER A 48 -29.62 11.74 0.94
N ARG A 49 -30.30 12.54 1.77
CA ARG A 49 -30.39 12.28 3.21
C ARG A 49 -31.06 10.94 3.53
N LYS A 50 -32.18 10.62 2.86
CA LYS A 50 -32.86 9.32 3.02
C LYS A 50 -31.98 8.16 2.58
N CYS A 51 -31.24 8.31 1.47
CA CYS A 51 -30.28 7.33 1.02
C CYS A 51 -29.17 7.10 2.06
N ALA A 52 -28.69 8.17 2.68
CA ALA A 52 -27.71 8.09 3.75
C ALA A 52 -28.24 7.37 5.01
N GLU A 53 -29.47 7.65 5.42
CA GLU A 53 -30.17 6.96 6.51
C GLU A 53 -30.29 5.44 6.20
N TYR A 54 -30.57 5.08 4.97
CA TYR A 54 -30.62 3.69 4.54
C TYR A 54 -29.23 3.02 4.65
N ILE A 55 -28.15 3.63 4.13
CA ILE A 55 -26.78 3.08 4.24
C ILE A 55 -26.37 2.93 5.71
N LEU A 56 -26.66 3.89 6.56
CA LEU A 56 -26.37 3.79 8.00
C LEU A 56 -27.15 2.65 8.67
N SER A 57 -28.37 2.38 8.24
CA SER A 57 -29.21 1.29 8.80
C SER A 57 -28.64 -0.11 8.49
N LEU A 58 -27.86 -0.26 7.43
CA LEU A 58 -27.19 -1.52 7.07
C LEU A 58 -25.95 -1.82 7.94
N GLY A 59 -25.38 -0.78 8.60
CA GLY A 59 -24.13 -0.90 9.34
C GLY A 59 -22.91 -0.88 8.41
N ASP A 60 -21.79 -1.49 8.84
CA ASP A 60 -20.50 -1.49 8.14
C ASP A 60 -20.32 -2.67 7.17
N GLN A 61 -21.28 -3.59 7.14
CA GLN A 61 -21.25 -4.75 6.25
C GLN A 61 -22.14 -4.55 5.03
N ALA A 62 -21.59 -4.85 3.86
CA ALA A 62 -22.37 -4.84 2.63
C ALA A 62 -23.57 -5.80 2.73
N PRO A 63 -24.73 -5.47 2.14
CA PRO A 63 -25.83 -6.40 2.08
C PRO A 63 -25.45 -7.66 1.29
N GLU A 64 -26.02 -8.80 1.67
CA GLU A 64 -25.74 -10.09 1.03
C GLU A 64 -26.06 -10.07 -0.47
N TYR A 65 -27.11 -9.32 -0.84
CA TYR A 65 -27.53 -9.12 -2.23
C TYR A 65 -27.59 -7.63 -2.57
N ILE A 66 -26.91 -7.27 -3.66
CA ILE A 66 -26.97 -5.94 -4.26
C ILE A 66 -28.20 -5.88 -5.17
N ASN A 67 -29.23 -5.16 -4.73
CA ASN A 67 -30.46 -4.94 -5.52
C ASN A 67 -30.46 -3.54 -6.15
N GLU A 68 -31.43 -3.29 -7.04
CA GLU A 68 -31.58 -2.00 -7.71
C GLU A 68 -31.72 -0.83 -6.72
N ASP A 69 -32.51 -0.99 -5.65
CA ASP A 69 -32.69 0.05 -4.63
C ASP A 69 -31.36 0.44 -3.97
N TYR A 70 -30.53 -0.55 -3.63
CA TYR A 70 -29.19 -0.29 -3.08
C TYR A 70 -28.33 0.46 -4.08
N CYS A 71 -28.35 0.05 -5.36
CA CYS A 71 -27.59 0.71 -6.43
C CYS A 71 -28.00 2.18 -6.57
N ASP A 72 -29.30 2.47 -6.60
CA ASP A 72 -29.84 3.82 -6.70
C ASP A 72 -29.41 4.68 -5.49
N HIS A 73 -29.34 4.10 -4.29
CA HIS A 73 -28.86 4.81 -3.11
C HIS A 73 -27.38 5.17 -3.22
N ILE A 74 -26.53 4.25 -3.63
CA ILE A 74 -25.08 4.51 -3.81
C ILE A 74 -24.86 5.58 -4.88
N LEU A 75 -25.52 5.47 -6.04
CA LEU A 75 -25.40 6.45 -7.13
C LEU A 75 -25.89 7.84 -6.73
N THR A 76 -27.03 7.92 -6.05
CA THR A 76 -27.58 9.17 -5.54
C THR A 76 -26.62 9.86 -4.57
N LEU A 77 -26.06 9.10 -3.65
CA LEU A 77 -25.09 9.61 -2.68
C LEU A 77 -23.78 10.04 -3.34
N TRP A 78 -23.24 9.23 -4.26
CA TRP A 78 -21.97 9.58 -4.91
C TRP A 78 -22.08 10.83 -5.78
N ASN A 79 -23.27 11.15 -6.30
CA ASN A 79 -23.55 12.37 -7.05
C ASN A 79 -23.89 13.57 -6.17
N ASP A 80 -24.05 13.40 -4.84
CA ASP A 80 -24.32 14.48 -3.91
C ASP A 80 -23.08 15.33 -3.66
N ILE A 81 -23.22 16.68 -3.77
CA ILE A 81 -22.12 17.63 -3.60
C ILE A 81 -21.55 17.56 -2.16
N GLY A 82 -22.41 17.32 -1.15
CA GLY A 82 -21.95 17.18 0.23
C GLY A 82 -21.05 15.95 0.41
N ILE A 83 -21.43 14.81 -0.16
CA ILE A 83 -20.61 13.57 -0.14
C ILE A 83 -19.30 13.79 -0.88
N ARG A 84 -19.31 14.47 -2.04
CA ARG A 84 -18.07 14.84 -2.75
C ARG A 84 -17.17 15.74 -1.90
N SER A 85 -17.74 16.72 -1.22
CA SER A 85 -17.00 17.59 -0.29
C SER A 85 -16.42 16.81 0.89
N CYS A 86 -17.15 15.82 1.40
CA CYS A 86 -16.65 14.91 2.43
C CYS A 86 -15.47 14.08 1.92
N PHE A 87 -15.55 13.57 0.69
CA PHE A 87 -14.47 12.84 0.05
C PHE A 87 -13.19 13.68 -0.09
N GLU A 88 -13.28 14.97 -0.46
CA GLU A 88 -12.12 15.87 -0.54
C GLU A 88 -11.41 16.06 0.82
N ARG A 89 -12.14 15.85 1.92
CA ARG A 89 -11.63 15.89 3.29
C ARG A 89 -11.24 14.50 3.84
N SER A 90 -11.08 13.49 2.98
CA SER A 90 -10.79 12.09 3.36
C SER A 90 -9.45 11.87 4.07
N ASN A 91 -8.58 12.88 4.15
CA ASN A 91 -7.39 12.82 4.99
C ASN A 91 -7.71 12.95 6.50
N GLU A 92 -8.89 13.45 6.87
CA GLU A 92 -9.31 13.66 8.27
C GLU A 92 -9.89 12.38 8.91
N PHE A 93 -10.17 11.35 8.12
CA PHE A 93 -10.72 10.08 8.60
C PHE A 93 -10.25 8.88 7.76
N PRO A 94 -10.36 7.66 8.31
CA PRO A 94 -9.95 6.46 7.58
C PRO A 94 -10.87 6.16 6.40
N LEU A 95 -10.42 6.37 5.18
CA LEU A 95 -11.13 6.02 3.95
C LEU A 95 -10.24 5.12 3.08
N LEU A 96 -10.84 4.23 2.29
CA LEU A 96 -10.10 3.40 1.34
C LEU A 96 -9.59 4.25 0.17
N ASP A 97 -8.35 4.06 -0.24
CA ASP A 97 -7.78 4.78 -1.39
C ASP A 97 -8.50 4.45 -2.71
N SER A 98 -9.09 3.26 -2.78
CA SER A 98 -9.89 2.81 -3.93
C SER A 98 -11.32 3.34 -3.97
N THR A 99 -11.75 4.11 -2.97
CA THR A 99 -13.11 4.67 -2.88
C THR A 99 -13.52 5.37 -4.18
N LYS A 100 -12.71 6.32 -4.65
CA LYS A 100 -13.02 7.04 -5.88
C LYS A 100 -13.10 6.13 -7.10
N TYR A 101 -12.16 5.19 -7.21
CA TYR A 101 -12.13 4.25 -8.32
C TYR A 101 -13.42 3.41 -8.38
N PHE A 102 -13.84 2.83 -7.29
CA PHE A 102 -15.01 1.98 -7.25
C PHE A 102 -16.32 2.76 -7.41
N LEU A 103 -16.44 3.91 -6.74
CA LEU A 103 -17.65 4.71 -6.83
C LEU A 103 -17.84 5.38 -8.20
N ASP A 104 -16.76 5.79 -8.87
CA ASP A 104 -16.82 6.30 -10.25
C ASP A 104 -17.14 5.20 -11.28
N ASN A 105 -16.86 3.93 -10.98
CA ASN A 105 -17.16 2.78 -11.83
C ASN A 105 -18.39 1.98 -11.37
N PHE A 106 -19.17 2.52 -10.44
CA PHE A 106 -20.20 1.73 -9.77
C PHE A 106 -21.32 1.25 -10.71
N GLU A 107 -21.72 2.03 -11.71
CA GLU A 107 -22.70 1.61 -12.72
C GLU A 107 -22.25 0.33 -13.45
N ARG A 108 -20.98 0.23 -13.82
CA ARG A 108 -20.42 -0.97 -14.45
C ARG A 108 -20.31 -2.15 -13.47
N ILE A 109 -19.99 -1.86 -12.21
CA ILE A 109 -19.76 -2.89 -11.18
C ILE A 109 -21.08 -3.47 -10.66
N SER A 110 -22.17 -2.69 -10.71
CA SER A 110 -23.52 -3.12 -10.31
C SER A 110 -24.28 -3.89 -11.39
N ASP A 111 -23.69 -4.05 -12.59
CA ASP A 111 -24.28 -4.84 -13.64
C ASP A 111 -24.44 -6.31 -13.22
N PRO A 112 -25.61 -6.97 -13.43
CA PRO A 112 -25.82 -8.37 -13.09
C PRO A 112 -24.81 -9.35 -13.71
N ASP A 113 -24.28 -9.01 -14.90
CA ASP A 113 -23.28 -9.81 -15.63
C ASP A 113 -21.83 -9.35 -15.34
N TYR A 114 -21.62 -8.58 -14.28
CA TYR A 114 -20.31 -8.05 -13.94
C TYR A 114 -19.28 -9.15 -13.64
N ILE A 115 -18.19 -9.12 -14.40
CA ILE A 115 -16.98 -9.89 -14.12
C ILE A 115 -15.84 -8.92 -13.81
N PRO A 116 -15.21 -9.00 -12.61
CA PRO A 116 -14.14 -8.09 -12.23
C PRO A 116 -12.96 -8.09 -13.19
N SER A 117 -12.54 -6.93 -13.63
CA SER A 117 -11.32 -6.76 -14.38
C SER A 117 -10.07 -7.00 -13.50
N THR A 118 -8.91 -7.14 -14.12
CA THR A 118 -7.65 -7.20 -13.36
C THR A 118 -7.43 -5.92 -12.54
N GLU A 119 -7.86 -4.77 -13.05
CA GLU A 119 -7.77 -3.49 -12.38
C GLU A 119 -8.69 -3.43 -11.16
N ASP A 120 -9.93 -3.91 -11.26
CA ASP A 120 -10.85 -4.02 -10.12
C ASP A 120 -10.24 -4.86 -8.99
N ILE A 121 -9.61 -6.00 -9.33
CA ILE A 121 -8.96 -6.87 -8.36
C ILE A 121 -7.74 -6.19 -7.71
N LEU A 122 -6.98 -5.41 -8.46
CA LEU A 122 -5.83 -4.66 -7.92
C LEU A 122 -6.25 -3.50 -7.01
N HIS A 123 -7.43 -2.94 -7.23
CA HIS A 123 -8.03 -1.91 -6.39
C HIS A 123 -8.79 -2.49 -5.19
N SER A 124 -9.22 -3.76 -5.25
CA SER A 124 -9.90 -4.39 -4.12
C SER A 124 -8.96 -4.54 -2.92
N ARG A 125 -9.50 -4.32 -1.73
CA ARG A 125 -8.75 -4.41 -0.49
C ARG A 125 -9.40 -5.42 0.46
N LYS A 126 -8.64 -6.46 0.75
CA LYS A 126 -8.93 -7.38 1.84
C LYS A 126 -7.83 -7.27 2.91
N ILE A 127 -8.24 -7.24 4.17
CA ILE A 127 -7.29 -7.28 5.28
C ILE A 127 -6.61 -8.66 5.27
N THR A 128 -5.28 -8.66 5.18
CA THR A 128 -4.50 -9.88 5.27
C THR A 128 -4.48 -10.37 6.73
N THR A 129 -5.07 -11.54 6.96
CA THR A 129 -5.05 -12.20 8.27
C THR A 129 -4.19 -13.46 8.19
N GLY A 130 -3.26 -13.63 9.14
CA GLY A 130 -2.38 -14.80 9.16
C GLY A 130 -1.19 -14.69 8.20
N ILE A 131 -0.74 -15.83 7.71
CA ILE A 131 0.41 -15.99 6.81
C ILE A 131 -0.06 -16.76 5.58
N HIS A 132 0.14 -16.18 4.41
CA HIS A 132 -0.18 -16.78 3.12
C HIS A 132 1.09 -17.06 2.33
N GLN A 133 1.26 -18.29 1.85
CA GLN A 133 2.40 -18.66 1.02
C GLN A 133 2.01 -18.75 -0.45
N ILE A 134 2.82 -18.15 -1.30
CA ILE A 134 2.73 -18.27 -2.76
C ILE A 134 4.05 -18.85 -3.27
N THR A 135 3.98 -19.90 -4.08
CA THR A 135 5.14 -20.49 -4.74
C THR A 135 5.04 -20.27 -6.25
N PHE A 136 6.12 -19.82 -6.86
CA PHE A 136 6.20 -19.62 -8.31
C PHE A 136 7.62 -19.88 -8.82
N LYS A 137 7.74 -20.16 -10.14
CA LYS A 137 9.00 -20.51 -10.79
C LYS A 137 9.42 -19.40 -11.73
N VAL A 138 10.70 -19.03 -11.68
CA VAL A 138 11.30 -18.01 -12.54
C VAL A 138 12.45 -18.64 -13.33
N LYS A 139 12.50 -18.37 -14.63
CA LYS A 139 13.62 -18.80 -15.48
C LYS A 139 14.85 -17.94 -15.17
N VAL A 140 15.97 -18.60 -14.91
CA VAL A 140 17.27 -17.95 -14.71
C VAL A 140 17.90 -17.69 -16.07
N PRO A 141 18.40 -16.48 -16.37
CA PRO A 141 19.12 -16.20 -17.60
C PRO A 141 20.32 -17.12 -17.76
N ARG A 142 20.62 -17.55 -19.00
CA ARG A 142 21.77 -18.43 -19.30
C ARG A 142 23.11 -17.85 -18.82
N ALA A 143 23.27 -16.51 -18.90
CA ALA A 143 24.45 -15.79 -18.41
C ALA A 143 24.66 -15.92 -16.89
N MET A 144 23.63 -16.32 -16.14
CA MET A 144 23.63 -16.51 -14.68
C MET A 144 23.47 -17.98 -14.28
N GLY A 145 23.85 -18.92 -15.15
CA GLY A 145 23.82 -20.35 -14.89
C GLY A 145 22.62 -21.10 -15.51
N GLY A 146 21.61 -20.40 -15.99
CA GLY A 146 20.42 -21.01 -16.61
C GLY A 146 19.53 -21.78 -15.60
N GLY A 147 18.49 -22.43 -16.12
CA GLY A 147 17.59 -23.27 -15.31
C GLY A 147 16.35 -22.56 -14.83
N VAL A 148 15.73 -23.10 -13.77
CA VAL A 148 14.50 -22.59 -13.16
C VAL A 148 14.72 -22.51 -11.67
N GLN A 149 14.47 -21.34 -11.09
CA GLN A 149 14.52 -21.10 -9.66
C GLN A 149 13.09 -21.05 -9.10
N GLU A 150 12.85 -21.73 -7.99
CA GLU A 150 11.59 -21.68 -7.25
C GLU A 150 11.67 -20.59 -6.18
N PHE A 151 10.67 -19.70 -6.16
CA PHE A 151 10.48 -18.67 -5.17
C PHE A 151 9.32 -19.04 -4.27
N ARG A 152 9.53 -18.91 -2.95
CA ARG A 152 8.48 -18.99 -1.93
C ARG A 152 8.32 -17.61 -1.32
N MET A 153 7.16 -17.02 -1.51
CA MET A 153 6.83 -15.70 -0.98
C MET A 153 5.77 -15.84 0.10
N TYR A 154 6.01 -15.19 1.23
CA TYR A 154 5.09 -15.15 2.36
C TYR A 154 4.46 -13.76 2.44
N ASP A 155 3.13 -13.70 2.34
CA ASP A 155 2.35 -12.50 2.60
C ASP A 155 1.82 -12.57 4.04
N VAL A 156 2.11 -11.52 4.83
CA VAL A 156 1.83 -11.48 6.26
C VAL A 156 1.00 -10.25 6.61
N GLY A 157 0.05 -10.38 7.52
CA GLY A 157 -0.77 -9.26 7.97
C GLY A 157 0.07 -8.14 8.58
N GLY A 158 -0.18 -6.89 8.12
CA GLY A 158 0.58 -5.70 8.53
C GLY A 158 0.03 -4.99 9.76
N GLN A 159 -1.20 -5.27 10.19
CA GLN A 159 -1.82 -4.67 11.39
C GLN A 159 -1.05 -5.04 12.66
N ARG A 160 -1.14 -4.20 13.69
CA ARG A 160 -0.37 -4.36 14.94
C ARG A 160 -0.58 -5.72 15.60
N ASP A 161 -1.81 -6.21 15.62
CA ASP A 161 -2.20 -7.51 16.17
C ASP A 161 -1.66 -8.71 15.38
N GLN A 162 -1.32 -8.53 14.08
CA GLN A 162 -0.79 -9.59 13.22
C GLN A 162 0.74 -9.69 13.25
N ARG A 163 1.44 -8.65 13.69
CA ARG A 163 2.92 -8.55 13.61
C ARG A 163 3.66 -9.60 14.46
N ASN A 164 3.04 -10.08 15.53
CA ASN A 164 3.59 -11.15 16.37
C ASN A 164 3.74 -12.48 15.61
N LYS A 165 2.97 -12.68 14.53
CA LYS A 165 3.04 -13.88 13.68
C LYS A 165 4.25 -13.87 12.74
N TRP A 166 4.85 -12.70 12.47
CA TRP A 166 5.95 -12.55 11.51
C TRP A 166 7.18 -13.38 11.87
N ILE A 167 7.43 -13.57 13.18
CA ILE A 167 8.56 -14.36 13.67
C ILE A 167 8.56 -15.80 13.12
N GLN A 168 7.38 -16.33 12.79
CA GLN A 168 7.22 -17.70 12.28
C GLN A 168 7.83 -17.92 10.89
N VAL A 169 8.01 -16.82 10.13
CA VAL A 169 8.58 -16.87 8.77
C VAL A 169 9.93 -16.21 8.65
N PHE A 170 10.49 -15.65 9.69
CA PHE A 170 11.76 -14.92 9.61
C PHE A 170 12.97 -15.83 9.41
N GLU A 171 12.89 -17.07 9.85
CA GLU A 171 13.99 -18.02 9.70
C GLU A 171 14.16 -18.43 8.23
N GLY A 172 15.39 -18.32 7.72
CA GLY A 172 15.73 -18.69 6.35
C GLY A 172 15.27 -17.71 5.26
N ILE A 173 14.75 -16.55 5.63
CA ILE A 173 14.37 -15.50 4.67
C ILE A 173 15.62 -14.89 4.03
N GLN A 174 15.67 -14.93 2.70
CA GLN A 174 16.74 -14.33 1.90
C GLN A 174 16.51 -12.86 1.59
N ALA A 175 15.23 -12.45 1.42
CA ALA A 175 14.87 -11.08 1.12
C ALA A 175 13.56 -10.68 1.79
N VAL A 176 13.46 -9.43 2.22
CA VAL A 176 12.24 -8.79 2.74
C VAL A 176 11.76 -7.77 1.72
N LEU A 177 10.53 -7.93 1.25
CA LEU A 177 9.84 -6.92 0.48
C LEU A 177 9.01 -6.06 1.44
N PHE A 178 9.45 -4.83 1.67
CA PHE A 178 8.81 -3.91 2.61
C PHE A 178 8.06 -2.81 1.85
N LEU A 179 6.75 -2.69 2.09
CA LEU A 179 5.90 -1.71 1.40
C LEU A 179 5.59 -0.54 2.32
N ILE A 180 5.89 0.68 1.85
CA ILE A 180 5.54 1.95 2.51
C ILE A 180 4.66 2.75 1.57
N SER A 181 3.53 3.23 2.05
CA SER A 181 2.69 4.16 1.30
C SER A 181 3.20 5.59 1.45
N CYS A 182 3.74 6.16 0.37
CA CYS A 182 4.14 7.58 0.35
C CYS A 182 2.93 8.52 0.40
N GLY A 183 1.79 8.08 -0.13
CA GLY A 183 0.55 8.86 -0.13
C GLY A 183 -0.11 9.02 1.24
N ASP A 184 0.40 8.34 2.28
CA ASP A 184 -0.19 8.37 3.62
C ASP A 184 0.46 9.40 4.55
N PHE A 185 1.25 10.34 4.01
CA PHE A 185 2.01 11.34 4.80
C PHE A 185 1.10 12.29 5.61
N ASP A 186 -0.14 12.52 5.15
CA ASP A 186 -1.14 13.38 5.76
C ASP A 186 -2.24 12.61 6.53
N GLN A 187 -2.07 11.29 6.70
CA GLN A 187 -3.07 10.41 7.31
C GLN A 187 -2.63 9.92 8.70
N SER A 188 -3.63 9.70 9.57
CA SER A 188 -3.43 9.04 10.86
C SER A 188 -3.80 7.56 10.81
N LEU A 189 -3.34 6.79 11.81
CA LEU A 189 -3.72 5.38 11.96
C LEU A 189 -5.18 5.23 12.37
N ARG A 190 -5.83 4.17 11.89
CA ARG A 190 -7.18 3.78 12.35
C ARG A 190 -7.21 3.43 13.84
N GLU A 191 -6.14 2.77 14.31
CA GLU A 191 -6.00 2.27 15.69
C GLU A 191 -5.55 3.37 16.66
N ASP A 192 -4.93 4.45 16.15
CA ASP A 192 -4.45 5.58 16.95
C ASP A 192 -4.39 6.85 16.11
N SER A 193 -5.41 7.69 16.23
CA SER A 193 -5.54 8.93 15.45
C SER A 193 -4.46 10.00 15.74
N ARG A 194 -3.64 9.83 16.78
CA ARG A 194 -2.53 10.73 17.10
C ARG A 194 -1.26 10.38 16.33
N GLN A 195 -1.20 9.18 15.72
CA GLN A 195 -0.01 8.70 15.05
C GLN A 195 -0.14 8.82 13.54
N ASN A 196 0.82 9.53 12.92
CA ASN A 196 0.91 9.63 11.46
C ASN A 196 1.28 8.27 10.85
N ARG A 197 0.58 7.88 9.77
CA ARG A 197 0.76 6.56 9.13
C ARG A 197 2.14 6.39 8.50
N LEU A 198 2.69 7.42 7.86
CA LEU A 198 4.04 7.36 7.28
C LEU A 198 5.09 7.26 8.38
N GLN A 199 4.94 8.01 9.48
CA GLN A 199 5.86 7.92 10.63
C GLN A 199 5.83 6.53 11.27
N GLU A 200 4.65 5.92 11.41
CA GLU A 200 4.53 4.52 11.90
C GLU A 200 5.22 3.54 10.95
N ALA A 201 5.07 3.72 9.63
CA ALA A 201 5.75 2.88 8.65
C ALA A 201 7.28 2.98 8.75
N LEU A 202 7.83 4.17 8.98
CA LEU A 202 9.26 4.39 9.21
C LEU A 202 9.73 3.73 10.52
N ASN A 203 8.95 3.83 11.60
CA ASN A 203 9.24 3.18 12.87
C ASN A 203 9.20 1.66 12.75
N LEU A 204 8.22 1.14 12.02
CA LEU A 204 8.10 -0.29 11.74
C LEU A 204 9.27 -0.79 10.89
N PHE A 205 9.66 -0.04 9.85
CA PHE A 205 10.84 -0.36 9.05
C PHE A 205 12.09 -0.46 9.94
N ARG A 206 12.31 0.51 10.82
CA ARG A 206 13.43 0.47 11.78
C ARG A 206 13.41 -0.81 12.63
N SER A 207 12.25 -1.19 13.15
CA SER A 207 12.11 -2.39 13.98
C SER A 207 12.40 -3.69 13.21
N VAL A 208 11.92 -3.78 11.97
CA VAL A 208 12.16 -4.95 11.10
C VAL A 208 13.60 -4.98 10.60
N TRP A 209 14.15 -3.83 10.23
CA TRP A 209 15.55 -3.70 9.83
C TRP A 209 16.51 -4.11 10.94
N GLN A 210 16.24 -3.79 12.20
CA GLN A 210 17.06 -4.12 13.36
C GLN A 210 16.84 -5.54 13.90
N ASN A 211 15.92 -6.31 13.30
CA ASN A 211 15.60 -7.64 13.78
C ASN A 211 16.75 -8.62 13.51
N ARG A 212 17.24 -9.29 14.56
CA ARG A 212 18.37 -10.22 14.51
C ARG A 212 18.15 -11.42 13.57
N PHE A 213 16.93 -11.90 13.46
CA PHE A 213 16.59 -13.05 12.60
C PHE A 213 16.64 -12.70 11.11
N LEU A 214 16.59 -11.42 10.78
CA LEU A 214 16.67 -10.88 9.43
C LEU A 214 18.04 -10.26 9.12
N ALA A 215 19.05 -10.47 9.96
CA ALA A 215 20.37 -9.84 9.82
C ALA A 215 21.06 -10.13 8.48
N SER A 216 20.85 -11.32 7.90
CA SER A 216 21.41 -11.72 6.61
C SER A 216 20.49 -11.45 5.42
N ALA A 217 19.23 -11.06 5.65
CA ALA A 217 18.27 -10.85 4.58
C ALA A 217 18.51 -9.51 3.86
N GLY A 218 18.47 -9.49 2.54
CA GLY A 218 18.41 -8.25 1.76
C GLY A 218 17.05 -7.56 1.91
N PHE A 219 17.02 -6.24 1.70
CA PHE A 219 15.77 -5.46 1.78
C PHE A 219 15.47 -4.78 0.47
N ILE A 220 14.21 -4.84 0.09
CA ILE A 220 13.67 -4.12 -1.05
C ILE A 220 12.48 -3.33 -0.54
N VAL A 221 12.60 -2.01 -0.54
CA VAL A 221 11.58 -1.11 -0.05
C VAL A 221 10.80 -0.55 -1.23
N PHE A 222 9.50 -0.84 -1.27
CA PHE A 222 8.58 -0.21 -2.19
C PHE A 222 7.98 1.03 -1.56
N LEU A 223 8.38 2.18 -2.06
CA LEU A 223 7.79 3.49 -1.79
C LEU A 223 6.56 3.62 -2.70
N ASN A 224 5.47 3.01 -2.26
CA ASN A 224 4.26 2.82 -3.05
C ASN A 224 3.31 4.02 -2.98
N LYS A 225 2.29 4.03 -3.84
CA LYS A 225 1.29 5.11 -3.98
C LYS A 225 1.92 6.48 -4.28
N ARG A 226 2.98 6.48 -5.10
CA ARG A 226 3.63 7.69 -5.57
C ARG A 226 2.64 8.65 -6.25
N ASP A 227 1.75 8.11 -7.07
CA ASP A 227 0.70 8.84 -7.77
C ASP A 227 -0.28 9.55 -6.82
N VAL A 228 -0.63 8.90 -5.70
CA VAL A 228 -1.47 9.49 -4.65
C VAL A 228 -0.75 10.65 -3.97
N MET A 229 0.51 10.46 -3.61
CA MET A 229 1.34 11.50 -3.01
C MET A 229 1.44 12.73 -3.93
N GLU A 230 1.79 12.53 -5.21
CA GLU A 230 1.91 13.60 -6.20
C GLU A 230 0.58 14.34 -6.41
N ARG A 231 -0.54 13.64 -6.42
CA ARG A 231 -1.89 14.23 -6.52
C ARG A 231 -2.22 15.10 -5.31
N LYS A 232 -1.90 14.64 -4.09
CA LYS A 232 -2.12 15.39 -2.85
C LYS A 232 -1.31 16.67 -2.80
N ILE A 233 -0.03 16.63 -3.20
CA ILE A 233 0.85 17.79 -3.27
C ILE A 233 0.29 18.81 -4.28
N ARG A 234 -0.13 18.37 -5.47
CA ARG A 234 -0.76 19.27 -6.46
C ARG A 234 -2.09 19.86 -5.96
N ALA A 235 -2.77 19.19 -5.06
CA ALA A 235 -3.98 19.69 -4.39
C ALA A 235 -3.69 20.61 -3.19
N GLY A 236 -2.43 20.99 -2.95
CA GLY A 236 -2.03 21.91 -1.88
C GLY A 236 -1.85 21.27 -0.51
N LYS A 237 -1.63 19.96 -0.44
CA LYS A 237 -1.20 19.29 0.80
C LYS A 237 0.32 19.27 0.84
N HIS A 238 0.91 19.81 1.91
CA HIS A 238 2.36 19.93 2.04
C HIS A 238 2.90 18.96 3.08
N ILE A 239 4.00 18.27 2.77
CA ILE A 239 4.60 17.31 3.70
C ILE A 239 5.16 18.01 4.95
N VAL A 240 5.59 19.25 4.84
CA VAL A 240 6.13 20.05 5.95
C VAL A 240 5.12 20.20 7.11
N ASP A 241 3.83 20.21 6.82
CA ASP A 241 2.77 20.30 7.84
C ASP A 241 2.76 19.10 8.79
N TYR A 242 3.30 17.96 8.34
CA TYR A 242 3.33 16.69 9.08
C TYR A 242 4.73 16.26 9.50
N PHE A 243 5.74 16.75 8.77
CA PHE A 243 7.17 16.48 8.99
C PHE A 243 7.96 17.79 8.97
N PRO A 244 8.02 18.52 10.10
CA PRO A 244 8.68 19.85 10.15
C PRO A 244 10.15 19.84 9.73
N ASP A 245 10.85 18.73 9.93
CA ASP A 245 12.25 18.56 9.53
C ASP A 245 12.46 18.44 8.00
N PHE A 246 11.39 18.48 7.21
CA PHE A 246 11.45 18.61 5.76
C PHE A 246 12.04 19.95 5.31
N GLU A 247 11.76 21.03 6.03
CA GLU A 247 12.32 22.34 5.74
C GLU A 247 13.85 22.36 5.87
N ASP A 248 14.37 21.78 6.95
CA ASP A 248 15.82 21.65 7.17
C ASP A 248 16.47 20.77 6.09
N PHE A 249 15.77 19.72 5.66
CA PHE A 249 16.25 18.85 4.58
C PHE A 249 16.37 19.59 3.26
N CYS A 250 15.38 20.41 2.88
CA CYS A 250 15.41 21.21 1.64
C CYS A 250 16.50 22.29 1.67
N ASN A 251 16.81 22.85 2.84
CA ASN A 251 17.82 23.88 3.03
C ASN A 251 19.25 23.32 3.12
N SER A 252 19.42 22.00 3.18
CA SER A 252 20.73 21.37 3.19
C SER A 252 21.42 21.54 1.83
N PRO A 253 22.76 21.79 1.78
CA PRO A 253 23.49 21.96 0.53
C PRO A 253 23.48 20.64 -0.26
N GLN A 254 22.54 20.51 -1.17
CA GLN A 254 22.48 19.42 -2.13
C GLN A 254 22.80 19.96 -3.53
N GLU A 255 23.64 19.26 -4.25
CA GLU A 255 24.03 19.65 -5.59
C GLU A 255 22.84 19.63 -6.55
N GLY A 256 22.51 20.80 -7.10
CA GLY A 256 21.90 20.98 -8.41
C GLY A 256 20.41 20.66 -8.55
N ASN A 257 19.76 21.58 -9.22
CA ASN A 257 18.46 21.55 -9.87
C ASN A 257 17.25 21.93 -9.02
N TYR A 258 16.44 22.76 -9.63
CA TYR A 258 15.08 23.10 -9.19
C TYR A 258 14.21 21.84 -9.26
N PHE A 259 14.06 21.15 -8.14
CA PHE A 259 13.10 20.08 -7.97
C PHE A 259 11.75 20.69 -7.58
N ASP A 260 10.67 20.09 -8.06
CA ASP A 260 9.34 20.37 -7.53
C ASP A 260 9.19 19.77 -6.12
N GLU A 261 8.17 20.19 -5.38
CA GLU A 261 7.92 19.69 -4.02
C GLU A 261 7.72 18.17 -3.98
N SER A 262 7.17 17.58 -5.02
CA SER A 262 6.98 16.14 -5.15
C SER A 262 8.33 15.39 -5.21
N ASP A 263 9.29 15.92 -5.94
CA ASP A 263 10.63 15.33 -6.02
C ASP A 263 11.39 15.48 -4.70
N TRP A 264 11.26 16.63 -4.04
CA TRP A 264 11.82 16.85 -2.71
C TRP A 264 11.23 15.90 -1.68
N THR A 265 9.91 15.69 -1.71
CA THR A 265 9.20 14.75 -0.82
C THR A 265 9.66 13.31 -1.03
N LYS A 266 9.84 12.88 -2.29
CA LYS A 266 10.40 11.54 -2.59
C LYS A 266 11.79 11.37 -1.99
N ARG A 267 12.68 12.33 -2.21
CA ARG A 267 14.04 12.30 -1.68
C ARG A 267 14.06 12.30 -0.15
N PHE A 268 13.22 13.12 0.48
CA PHE A 268 13.12 13.18 1.92
C PHE A 268 12.69 11.84 2.53
N ILE A 269 11.63 11.21 2.02
CA ILE A 269 11.17 9.91 2.51
C ILE A 269 12.27 8.86 2.32
N GLN A 270 12.94 8.85 1.17
CA GLN A 270 14.04 7.93 0.92
C GLN A 270 15.22 8.18 1.87
N GLN A 271 15.58 9.43 2.13
CA GLN A 271 16.66 9.78 3.06
C GLN A 271 16.37 9.31 4.48
N LYS A 272 15.13 9.48 4.96
CA LYS A 272 14.70 8.94 6.27
C LYS A 272 14.98 7.43 6.40
N LEU A 273 14.76 6.67 5.35
CA LEU A 273 15.04 5.23 5.33
C LEU A 273 16.53 4.92 5.28
N ILE A 274 17.29 5.69 4.49
CA ILE A 274 18.76 5.59 4.42
C ILE A 274 19.37 5.87 5.80
N ASP A 275 18.90 6.90 6.49
CA ASP A 275 19.37 7.26 7.83
C ASP A 275 19.12 6.13 8.82
N ILE A 276 17.94 5.50 8.78
CA ILE A 276 17.62 4.33 9.61
C ILE A 276 18.60 3.18 9.37
N THR A 277 18.96 2.92 8.11
CA THR A 277 19.91 1.85 7.79
C THR A 277 21.33 2.19 8.28
N HIS A 278 21.77 3.45 8.13
CA HIS A 278 23.08 3.90 8.57
C HIS A 278 23.22 3.98 10.11
N GLU A 279 22.19 4.41 10.83
CA GLU A 279 22.17 4.41 12.30
C GLU A 279 22.43 3.00 12.86
N THR A 280 21.87 1.99 12.22
CA THR A 280 22.02 0.60 12.63
C THR A 280 23.47 0.12 12.48
N PHE A 281 24.16 0.49 11.41
CA PHE A 281 25.57 0.18 11.22
C PHE A 281 26.44 0.77 12.34
N LYS A 282 26.21 2.03 12.71
CA LYS A 282 26.97 2.69 13.79
C LYS A 282 26.72 2.07 15.17
N ARG A 283 25.49 1.63 15.45
CA ARG A 283 25.08 1.09 16.75
C ARG A 283 25.53 -0.36 16.97
N ASN A 284 25.55 -1.17 15.92
CA ASN A 284 25.82 -2.61 15.99
C ASN A 284 27.29 -2.99 15.88
N SER A 285 28.18 -2.06 15.55
CA SER A 285 29.65 -2.25 15.71
C SER A 285 30.04 -2.64 17.17
N ARG A 286 29.14 -2.45 18.13
CA ARG A 286 29.31 -2.85 19.53
C ARG A 286 28.76 -4.25 19.85
N ASN A 287 27.93 -4.86 19.02
CA ASN A 287 27.17 -6.09 19.33
C ASN A 287 27.58 -7.33 18.50
N ASN A 288 28.70 -7.31 17.79
CA ASN A 288 29.22 -8.42 16.95
C ASN A 288 28.25 -8.99 15.87
N ILE A 289 27.19 -8.28 15.50
CA ILE A 289 26.32 -8.67 14.38
C ILE A 289 26.79 -7.88 13.16
N ASP A 290 27.30 -8.59 12.14
CA ASP A 290 27.79 -7.98 10.91
C ASP A 290 26.62 -7.67 9.95
N TYR A 291 26.24 -6.42 9.90
CA TYR A 291 25.26 -5.89 8.92
C TYR A 291 25.94 -5.27 7.69
N SER A 292 27.28 -5.30 7.59
CA SER A 292 28.04 -4.62 6.52
C SER A 292 27.77 -5.19 5.11
N ARG A 293 27.23 -6.40 5.04
CA ARG A 293 26.88 -7.09 3.80
C ARG A 293 25.42 -6.95 3.38
N ARG A 294 24.62 -6.22 4.15
CA ARG A 294 23.18 -6.14 3.97
C ARG A 294 22.84 -5.07 2.96
N GLU A 295 22.19 -5.47 1.88
CA GLU A 295 21.76 -4.57 0.80
C GLU A 295 20.33 -4.08 1.06
N CYS A 296 20.07 -2.80 0.76
CA CYS A 296 18.74 -2.19 0.81
C CYS A 296 18.50 -1.39 -0.47
N TYR A 297 17.47 -1.77 -1.21
CA TYR A 297 17.08 -1.13 -2.47
C TYR A 297 15.76 -0.39 -2.28
N TYR A 298 15.63 0.78 -2.90
CA TYR A 298 14.45 1.65 -2.79
C TYR A 298 13.85 1.89 -4.16
N HIS A 299 12.54 1.61 -4.31
CA HIS A 299 11.82 1.81 -5.56
C HIS A 299 10.53 2.57 -5.33
N PHE A 300 10.35 3.68 -6.04
CA PHE A 300 9.05 4.36 -6.09
C PHE A 300 8.12 3.62 -7.04
N THR A 301 6.99 3.18 -6.52
CA THR A 301 6.06 2.31 -7.23
C THR A 301 4.63 2.83 -7.23
N VAL A 302 3.88 2.37 -8.22
CA VAL A 302 2.41 2.39 -8.26
C VAL A 302 1.98 0.94 -8.39
N ALA A 303 1.49 0.33 -7.31
CA ALA A 303 1.24 -1.12 -7.26
C ALA A 303 0.11 -1.58 -8.20
N THR A 304 -0.76 -0.67 -8.63
CA THR A 304 -1.79 -0.92 -9.66
C THR A 304 -1.21 -0.91 -11.08
N ASP A 305 -0.01 -0.35 -11.29
CA ASP A 305 0.72 -0.42 -12.56
C ASP A 305 1.57 -1.68 -12.63
N THR A 306 1.08 -2.68 -13.37
CA THR A 306 1.76 -3.97 -13.55
C THR A 306 3.12 -3.85 -14.25
N SER A 307 3.33 -2.82 -15.08
CA SER A 307 4.60 -2.57 -15.77
C SER A 307 5.68 -2.11 -14.78
N CYS A 308 5.31 -1.23 -13.86
CA CYS A 308 6.16 -0.77 -12.78
C CYS A 308 6.57 -1.93 -11.86
N VAL A 309 5.60 -2.75 -11.42
CA VAL A 309 5.86 -3.91 -10.55
C VAL A 309 6.75 -4.95 -11.25
N ARG A 310 6.56 -5.19 -12.55
CA ARG A 310 7.40 -6.11 -13.33
C ARG A 310 8.87 -5.68 -13.37
N LYS A 311 9.11 -4.39 -13.62
CA LYS A 311 10.47 -3.85 -13.66
C LYS A 311 11.18 -4.05 -12.33
N VAL A 312 10.52 -3.67 -11.23
CA VAL A 312 11.10 -3.84 -9.90
C VAL A 312 11.31 -5.31 -9.53
N PHE A 313 10.41 -6.21 -9.94
CA PHE A 313 10.60 -7.65 -9.69
C PHE A 313 11.85 -8.21 -10.40
N ASN A 314 12.18 -7.73 -11.58
CA ASN A 314 13.43 -8.12 -12.26
C ASN A 314 14.65 -7.69 -11.44
N ASP A 315 14.63 -6.50 -10.85
CA ASP A 315 15.72 -6.01 -9.98
C ASP A 315 15.84 -6.88 -8.72
N VAL A 316 14.70 -7.25 -8.10
CA VAL A 316 14.62 -8.19 -6.97
C VAL A 316 15.25 -9.55 -7.33
N HIS A 317 14.88 -10.08 -8.49
CA HIS A 317 15.39 -11.37 -8.97
C HIS A 317 16.91 -11.32 -9.15
N GLN A 318 17.44 -10.25 -9.75
CA GLN A 318 18.88 -10.06 -9.93
C GLN A 318 19.62 -9.97 -8.58
N MET A 319 19.06 -9.25 -7.62
CA MET A 319 19.64 -9.14 -6.27
C MET A 319 19.73 -10.50 -5.58
N ILE A 320 18.64 -11.27 -5.57
CA ILE A 320 18.64 -12.61 -4.94
C ILE A 320 19.63 -13.55 -5.63
N LEU A 321 19.70 -13.52 -6.96
CA LEU A 321 20.68 -14.30 -7.71
C LEU A 321 22.12 -13.91 -7.34
N HIS A 322 22.41 -12.61 -7.28
CA HIS A 322 23.73 -12.10 -6.91
C HIS A 322 24.13 -12.54 -5.49
N GLN A 323 23.21 -12.45 -4.53
CA GLN A 323 23.45 -12.93 -3.17
C GLN A 323 23.71 -14.44 -3.12
N ASN A 324 22.94 -15.24 -3.86
CA ASN A 324 23.14 -16.69 -3.91
C ASN A 324 24.51 -17.04 -4.50
N ILE A 325 24.93 -16.40 -5.58
CA ILE A 325 26.24 -16.61 -6.23
C ILE A 325 27.39 -16.24 -5.27
N LYS A 326 27.22 -15.12 -4.54
CA LYS A 326 28.21 -14.68 -3.54
C LYS A 326 28.31 -15.64 -2.34
N GLN A 327 27.19 -16.22 -1.90
CA GLN A 327 27.18 -17.24 -0.84
C GLN A 327 27.83 -18.55 -1.28
N MET A 328 27.79 -18.87 -2.58
CA MET A 328 28.49 -20.02 -3.15
C MET A 328 29.98 -19.80 -3.35
N GLY A 329 30.50 -18.60 -3.05
CA GLY A 329 31.93 -18.27 -3.23
C GLY A 329 32.37 -18.14 -4.69
N LEU A 330 31.41 -17.87 -5.61
CA LEU A 330 31.65 -17.73 -7.05
C LEU A 330 31.82 -16.26 -7.49
N LEU A 331 31.75 -15.32 -6.53
CA LEU A 331 32.04 -13.88 -6.69
C LEU A 331 32.91 -13.38 -5.53
#